data_2e50029019139ac814094cd335fa647e
#
_entry.id   2e50029019139ac814094cd335fa647e
#
_cell.length_a   1.000
_cell.length_b   1.000
_cell.length_c   1.000
_cell.angle_alpha   90.00
_cell.angle_beta   90.00
_cell.angle_gamma   90.00
#
_symmetry.space_group_name_H-M   'P 1'
#
loop_
_entity.id
_entity.type
_entity.pdbx_description
1 polymer ?
#
loop_
_entity_poly.entity_id
_entity_poly.type
_entity_poly.pdbx_seq_one_letter_code
_entity_poly.pdbx_strand_id
1 'polypeptide(L)'
;MSRLSPGHRATARKPDDAYLRELGYEPVLTRRMGPFGNFAISFSVISVLSGCMTLYGFGLNTGGPSVMLWGWIVVGAMVMFIGAGLAEVTSAYPTSGALYYQAEQLGGRKWGWYTGWLNLLGLLGAIAGIDYGAALFTGAFLNLQWGFEPTPGKIMVIFLCILALHLTLNLFGVRLVSILNSISVWWHLAGVTVIVGALAIVPSHHQSTDFVFGEFVNNTGWSSPLYVAVLGLLLAQYTFCGYDASAHLSEETTDAQVSASRGIIHAIGWSWLAGFVLLAGLTFAIQDYAGTVGTATGVPPAQIFLDALGVAGAKALLLVVIVAQLCCGNAETAAASRMVFAFSRDGALPGSQLWRQVDRRTGTPRKAVLLSVVCAALLALPSLYSPVAYAAITSINVIGITPAYAIPIFLRVKNRHRFRPGPWNLGSWGVTVGTIAVIWVAFVTILFCLPQTRPDGGALVTVDTFNYAPVALLVVLALAWGWWHKQGSTYEVPAQNFDRSGSTYADEVV
;
A
#
# COMPACT_ATOMS: atom_id res chain seq x y z
N MET A 1 27.91 41.71 -27.29
CA MET A 1 27.22 40.74 -28.16
C MET A 1 27.29 39.38 -27.49
N SER A 2 26.32 39.10 -26.60
CA SER A 2 26.18 37.81 -25.92
C SER A 2 25.29 36.90 -26.75
N ARG A 3 25.81 35.77 -27.19
CA ARG A 3 25.04 34.73 -27.89
C ARG A 3 24.13 34.01 -26.86
N LEU A 4 22.84 34.24 -26.97
CA LEU A 4 21.82 33.45 -26.28
C LEU A 4 21.83 32.05 -26.88
N SER A 5 21.99 31.05 -25.98
CA SER A 5 21.86 29.61 -26.23
C SER A 5 20.45 29.30 -26.78
N PRO A 6 20.29 28.39 -27.75
CA PRO A 6 18.98 28.05 -28.30
C PRO A 6 18.16 27.32 -27.22
N GLY A 7 17.04 27.95 -26.84
CA GLY A 7 16.09 27.40 -25.89
C GLY A 7 15.63 25.99 -26.32
N HIS A 8 15.59 25.10 -25.34
CA HIS A 8 14.86 23.83 -25.43
C HIS A 8 13.42 24.15 -25.85
N ARG A 9 13.07 23.92 -27.11
CA ARG A 9 11.66 23.85 -27.52
C ARG A 9 11.01 22.74 -26.72
N ALA A 10 10.13 23.10 -25.79
CA ALA A 10 9.21 22.16 -25.20
C ALA A 10 8.43 21.49 -26.35
N THR A 11 8.75 20.24 -26.65
CA THR A 11 7.97 19.43 -27.59
C THR A 11 6.55 19.36 -27.06
N ALA A 12 5.56 19.73 -27.88
CA ALA A 12 4.16 19.67 -27.54
C ALA A 12 3.84 18.25 -27.02
N ARG A 13 3.21 18.18 -25.83
CA ARG A 13 2.90 16.91 -25.17
C ARG A 13 1.91 16.14 -26.02
N LYS A 14 2.17 14.85 -26.24
CA LYS A 14 1.23 13.98 -26.95
C LYS A 14 -0.01 13.72 -26.08
N PRO A 15 -1.20 13.59 -26.68
CA PRO A 15 -2.39 13.13 -25.96
C PRO A 15 -2.13 11.77 -25.29
N ASP A 16 -2.69 11.55 -24.09
CA ASP A 16 -2.47 10.34 -23.29
C ASP A 16 -2.75 9.04 -24.04
N ASP A 17 -3.83 8.99 -24.81
CA ASP A 17 -4.21 7.80 -25.59
C ASP A 17 -3.26 7.52 -26.76
N ALA A 18 -2.73 8.57 -27.37
CA ALA A 18 -1.71 8.41 -28.42
C ALA A 18 -0.40 7.88 -27.81
N TYR A 19 -0.05 8.35 -26.61
CA TYR A 19 1.14 7.87 -25.93
C TYR A 19 0.96 6.41 -25.44
N LEU A 20 -0.24 6.04 -24.95
CA LEU A 20 -0.55 4.66 -24.57
C LEU A 20 -0.41 3.69 -25.75
N ARG A 21 -0.86 4.08 -26.96
CA ARG A 21 -0.66 3.29 -28.18
C ARG A 21 0.81 3.14 -28.55
N GLU A 22 1.64 4.14 -28.31
CA GLU A 22 3.10 4.04 -28.49
C GLU A 22 3.73 3.05 -27.52
N LEU A 23 3.15 2.92 -26.31
CA LEU A 23 3.52 1.90 -25.34
C LEU A 23 2.97 0.50 -25.68
N GLY A 24 2.19 0.37 -26.77
CA GLY A 24 1.70 -0.88 -27.31
C GLY A 24 0.32 -1.31 -26.84
N TYR A 25 -0.42 -0.43 -26.15
CA TYR A 25 -1.76 -0.75 -25.65
C TYR A 25 -2.86 0.12 -26.28
N GLU A 26 -4.02 -0.51 -26.54
CA GLU A 26 -5.22 0.24 -26.87
C GLU A 26 -5.89 0.80 -25.62
N PRO A 27 -6.45 2.04 -25.68
CA PRO A 27 -7.11 2.66 -24.55
C PRO A 27 -8.52 2.08 -24.35
N VAL A 28 -8.63 0.98 -23.63
CA VAL A 28 -9.91 0.30 -23.31
C VAL A 28 -10.54 0.79 -22.02
N LEU A 29 -9.73 1.36 -21.10
CA LEU A 29 -10.21 1.97 -19.87
C LEU A 29 -10.62 3.43 -20.10
N THR A 30 -11.66 3.88 -19.39
CA THR A 30 -12.18 5.24 -19.58
C THR A 30 -11.44 6.24 -18.72
N ARG A 31 -10.76 7.23 -19.30
CA ARG A 31 -10.09 8.33 -18.60
C ARG A 31 -11.11 9.32 -18.02
N ARG A 32 -11.38 9.20 -16.72
CA ARG A 32 -12.29 10.07 -15.97
C ARG A 32 -11.68 10.65 -14.70
N MET A 33 -10.44 10.29 -14.40
CA MET A 33 -9.74 10.72 -13.20
C MET A 33 -8.82 11.90 -13.52
N GLY A 34 -9.03 13.04 -12.85
CA GLY A 34 -8.12 14.18 -12.92
C GLY A 34 -6.91 14.01 -11.98
N PRO A 35 -5.97 14.98 -11.98
CA PRO A 35 -4.76 14.93 -11.14
C PRO A 35 -5.05 14.78 -9.64
N PHE A 36 -6.08 15.47 -9.14
CA PHE A 36 -6.51 15.34 -7.73
C PHE A 36 -7.06 13.94 -7.43
N GLY A 37 -7.87 13.38 -8.32
CA GLY A 37 -8.41 12.02 -8.14
C GLY A 37 -7.30 10.96 -8.13
N ASN A 38 -6.27 11.14 -8.96
CA ASN A 38 -5.12 10.25 -8.98
C ASN A 38 -4.25 10.37 -7.71
N PHE A 39 -4.00 11.58 -7.22
CA PHE A 39 -3.40 11.78 -5.89
C PHE A 39 -4.24 11.14 -4.79
N ALA A 40 -5.56 11.36 -4.83
CA ALA A 40 -6.49 10.91 -3.81
C ALA A 40 -6.50 9.40 -3.62
N ILE A 41 -6.31 8.61 -4.70
CA ILE A 41 -6.29 7.14 -4.56
C ILE A 41 -5.05 6.68 -3.78
N SER A 42 -3.85 7.14 -4.11
CA SER A 42 -2.64 6.78 -3.36
C SER A 42 -2.68 7.29 -1.92
N PHE A 43 -3.17 8.50 -1.69
CA PHE A 43 -3.34 9.04 -0.34
C PHE A 43 -4.33 8.20 0.48
N SER A 44 -5.44 7.75 -0.15
CA SER A 44 -6.44 6.89 0.50
C SER A 44 -5.90 5.50 0.81
N VAL A 45 -5.01 4.96 -0.04
CA VAL A 45 -4.38 3.65 0.21
C VAL A 45 -3.33 3.73 1.32
N ILE A 46 -2.45 4.73 1.32
CA ILE A 46 -1.48 4.94 2.42
C ILE A 46 -2.21 5.07 3.77
N SER A 47 -3.33 5.77 3.80
CA SER A 47 -4.25 5.91 4.94
C SER A 47 -3.61 5.83 6.33
N VAL A 48 -3.14 6.96 6.84
CA VAL A 48 -2.56 7.03 8.20
C VAL A 48 -3.58 6.60 9.29
N LEU A 49 -4.88 6.81 9.05
CA LEU A 49 -5.96 6.33 9.93
C LEU A 49 -6.23 4.82 9.81
N SER A 50 -5.62 4.14 8.83
CA SER A 50 -5.60 2.68 8.76
C SER A 50 -4.28 2.13 9.30
N GLY A 51 -3.17 2.35 8.62
CA GLY A 51 -1.90 1.72 8.92
C GLY A 51 -1.35 2.07 10.31
N CYS A 52 -1.28 3.37 10.67
CA CYS A 52 -0.82 3.78 12.00
C CYS A 52 -1.70 3.22 13.11
N MET A 53 -3.03 3.21 12.90
CA MET A 53 -3.97 2.74 13.91
C MET A 53 -3.88 1.22 14.12
N THR A 54 -3.82 0.43 13.05
CA THR A 54 -3.84 -1.03 13.14
C THR A 54 -2.55 -1.61 13.70
N LEU A 55 -1.39 -1.01 13.39
CA LEU A 55 -0.11 -1.44 13.92
C LEU A 55 0.37 -0.63 15.13
N TYR A 56 -0.47 0.25 15.70
CA TYR A 56 -0.10 1.04 16.87
C TYR A 56 0.33 0.15 18.05
N GLY A 57 -0.44 -0.92 18.33
CA GLY A 57 -0.12 -1.89 19.37
C GLY A 57 1.19 -2.65 19.11
N PHE A 58 1.48 -2.97 17.85
CA PHE A 58 2.78 -3.54 17.48
C PHE A 58 3.92 -2.56 17.83
N GLY A 59 3.78 -1.29 17.47
CA GLY A 59 4.77 -0.25 17.77
C GLY A 59 4.98 -0.06 19.27
N LEU A 60 3.91 -0.02 20.07
CA LEU A 60 4.00 0.07 21.55
C LEU A 60 4.82 -1.08 22.15
N ASN A 61 4.69 -2.30 21.61
CA ASN A 61 5.39 -3.48 22.11
C ASN A 61 6.80 -3.63 21.55
N THR A 62 7.11 -2.97 20.40
CA THR A 62 8.34 -3.18 19.62
C THR A 62 9.08 -1.87 19.46
N GLY A 63 9.82 -1.49 20.49
CA GLY A 63 10.57 -0.24 20.58
C GLY A 63 9.81 0.91 21.23
N GLY A 64 8.50 0.80 21.42
CA GLY A 64 7.69 1.77 22.15
C GLY A 64 7.52 3.12 21.45
N PRO A 65 7.11 4.17 22.21
CA PRO A 65 6.88 5.51 21.70
C PRO A 65 8.03 6.09 20.87
N SER A 66 9.25 6.01 21.37
CA SER A 66 10.43 6.59 20.70
C SER A 66 10.67 5.99 19.32
N VAL A 67 10.60 4.65 19.20
CA VAL A 67 10.80 3.97 17.90
C VAL A 67 9.66 4.28 16.93
N MET A 68 8.42 4.38 17.41
CA MET A 68 7.30 4.75 16.55
C MET A 68 7.50 6.16 15.95
N LEU A 69 7.86 7.16 16.75
CA LEU A 69 7.98 8.55 16.28
C LEU A 69 9.23 8.76 15.41
N TRP A 70 10.40 8.34 15.88
CA TRP A 70 11.64 8.47 15.11
C TRP A 70 11.66 7.55 13.90
N GLY A 71 11.14 6.33 14.05
CA GLY A 71 10.96 5.39 12.94
C GLY A 71 10.06 5.94 11.85
N TRP A 72 8.98 6.63 12.21
CA TRP A 72 8.09 7.31 11.25
C TRP A 72 8.84 8.34 10.41
N ILE A 73 9.66 9.18 11.06
CA ILE A 73 10.46 10.21 10.36
C ILE A 73 11.46 9.55 9.40
N VAL A 74 12.21 8.56 9.87
CA VAL A 74 13.25 7.89 9.08
C VAL A 74 12.65 7.12 7.91
N VAL A 75 11.62 6.30 8.17
CA VAL A 75 10.96 5.51 7.12
C VAL A 75 10.29 6.42 6.10
N GLY A 76 9.61 7.48 6.53
CA GLY A 76 8.99 8.46 5.62
C GLY A 76 10.00 9.10 4.67
N ALA A 77 11.19 9.46 5.18
CA ALA A 77 12.28 9.98 4.35
C ALA A 77 12.77 8.93 3.33
N MET A 78 12.95 7.67 3.76
CA MET A 78 13.40 6.60 2.86
C MET A 78 12.34 6.23 1.82
N VAL A 79 11.06 6.20 2.21
CA VAL A 79 9.95 5.99 1.28
C VAL A 79 9.82 7.13 0.27
N MET A 80 10.16 8.37 0.65
CA MET A 80 10.21 9.47 -0.31
C MET A 80 11.28 9.25 -1.40
N PHE A 81 12.43 8.65 -1.08
CA PHE A 81 13.41 8.23 -2.10
C PHE A 81 12.84 7.14 -3.01
N ILE A 82 12.13 6.15 -2.46
CA ILE A 82 11.48 5.10 -3.27
C ILE A 82 10.42 5.71 -4.17
N GLY A 83 9.52 6.54 -3.61
CA GLY A 83 8.45 7.21 -4.33
C GLY A 83 8.98 8.12 -5.45
N ALA A 84 10.06 8.85 -5.22
CA ALA A 84 10.70 9.70 -6.23
C ALA A 84 11.28 8.85 -7.38
N GLY A 85 11.97 7.76 -7.07
CA GLY A 85 12.48 6.84 -8.09
C GLY A 85 11.35 6.20 -8.89
N LEU A 86 10.28 5.76 -8.23
CA LEU A 86 9.11 5.17 -8.88
C LEU A 86 8.36 6.21 -9.74
N ALA A 87 8.19 7.44 -9.25
CA ALA A 87 7.54 8.52 -9.99
C ALA A 87 8.27 8.85 -11.29
N GLU A 88 9.62 8.81 -11.30
CA GLU A 88 10.41 9.01 -12.51
C GLU A 88 10.14 7.91 -13.54
N VAL A 89 10.08 6.65 -13.11
CA VAL A 89 9.81 5.53 -14.01
C VAL A 89 8.36 5.54 -14.48
N THR A 90 7.41 5.87 -13.60
CA THR A 90 5.97 6.00 -13.93
C THR A 90 5.72 7.11 -14.95
N SER A 91 6.45 8.22 -14.88
CA SER A 91 6.37 9.29 -15.89
C SER A 91 6.78 8.83 -17.28
N ALA A 92 7.72 7.90 -17.36
CA ALA A 92 8.14 7.31 -18.62
C ALA A 92 7.17 6.23 -19.13
N TYR A 93 6.51 5.49 -18.21
CA TYR A 93 5.69 4.32 -18.53
C TYR A 93 4.37 4.32 -17.75
N PRO A 94 3.42 5.24 -18.07
CA PRO A 94 2.15 5.38 -17.33
C PRO A 94 1.09 4.37 -17.83
N THR A 95 1.23 3.11 -17.48
CA THR A 95 0.29 2.02 -17.79
C THR A 95 -0.31 1.41 -16.55
N SER A 96 -1.49 0.79 -16.63
CA SER A 96 -2.11 0.07 -15.51
C SER A 96 -1.29 -1.14 -15.04
N GLY A 97 -0.41 -1.66 -15.89
CA GLY A 97 0.59 -2.65 -15.50
C GLY A 97 1.63 -2.12 -14.54
N ALA A 98 1.83 -0.79 -14.49
CA ALA A 98 2.75 -0.10 -13.61
C ALA A 98 4.10 -0.82 -13.46
N LEU A 99 4.36 -1.35 -12.27
CA LEU A 99 5.66 -1.90 -11.87
C LEU A 99 6.18 -3.02 -12.78
N TYR A 100 5.33 -3.99 -13.13
CA TYR A 100 5.79 -5.11 -13.96
C TYR A 100 6.06 -4.69 -15.40
N TYR A 101 5.21 -3.82 -15.96
CA TYR A 101 5.43 -3.25 -17.28
C TYR A 101 6.73 -2.46 -17.32
N GLN A 102 6.95 -1.59 -16.33
CA GLN A 102 8.16 -0.80 -16.16
C GLN A 102 9.41 -1.69 -16.06
N ALA A 103 9.33 -2.76 -15.24
CA ALA A 103 10.42 -3.71 -15.07
C ALA A 103 10.72 -4.48 -16.39
N GLU A 104 9.69 -4.82 -17.14
CA GLU A 104 9.87 -5.49 -18.43
C GLU A 104 10.52 -4.59 -19.49
N GLN A 105 10.05 -3.36 -19.61
CA GLN A 105 10.63 -2.40 -20.57
C GLN A 105 12.11 -2.10 -20.26
N LEU A 106 12.48 -2.10 -18.98
CA LEU A 106 13.84 -1.80 -18.53
C LEU A 106 14.75 -3.02 -18.44
N GLY A 107 14.22 -4.22 -18.20
CA GLY A 107 15.00 -5.41 -17.91
C GLY A 107 14.61 -6.67 -18.68
N GLY A 108 13.49 -6.65 -19.39
CA GLY A 108 12.96 -7.75 -20.20
C GLY A 108 12.03 -8.69 -19.42
N ARG A 109 11.45 -9.66 -20.15
CA ARG A 109 10.30 -10.51 -19.74
C ARG A 109 10.41 -11.15 -18.37
N LYS A 110 11.55 -11.68 -17.97
CA LYS A 110 11.72 -12.31 -16.65
C LYS A 110 11.59 -11.28 -15.51
N TRP A 111 12.14 -10.08 -15.69
CA TRP A 111 12.02 -9.03 -14.69
C TRP A 111 10.56 -8.57 -14.54
N GLY A 112 9.85 -8.36 -15.65
CA GLY A 112 8.41 -8.06 -15.62
C GLY A 112 7.61 -9.15 -14.92
N TRP A 113 7.83 -10.40 -15.27
CA TRP A 113 7.16 -11.55 -14.69
C TRP A 113 7.27 -11.61 -13.16
N TYR A 114 8.48 -11.63 -12.61
CA TYR A 114 8.65 -11.74 -11.17
C TYR A 114 8.20 -10.48 -10.43
N THR A 115 8.40 -9.30 -11.01
CA THR A 115 7.86 -8.05 -10.46
C THR A 115 6.34 -8.10 -10.36
N GLY A 116 5.65 -8.61 -11.37
CA GLY A 116 4.21 -8.75 -11.38
C GLY A 116 3.69 -9.70 -10.28
N TRP A 117 4.31 -10.85 -10.10
CA TRP A 117 3.91 -11.79 -9.04
C TRP A 117 4.18 -11.24 -7.64
N LEU A 118 5.30 -10.53 -7.43
CA LEU A 118 5.60 -9.85 -6.16
C LEU A 118 4.60 -8.73 -5.87
N ASN A 119 4.32 -7.88 -6.86
CA ASN A 119 3.35 -6.80 -6.73
C ASN A 119 1.95 -7.33 -6.43
N LEU A 120 1.52 -8.39 -7.13
CA LEU A 120 0.24 -9.04 -6.88
C LEU A 120 0.14 -9.57 -5.44
N LEU A 121 1.18 -10.27 -4.94
CA LEU A 121 1.21 -10.74 -3.56
C LEU A 121 1.07 -9.59 -2.56
N GLY A 122 1.81 -8.50 -2.79
CA GLY A 122 1.76 -7.32 -1.94
C GLY A 122 0.38 -6.67 -1.90
N LEU A 123 -0.23 -6.43 -3.06
CA LEU A 123 -1.56 -5.81 -3.16
C LEU A 123 -2.67 -6.69 -2.54
N LEU A 124 -2.63 -8.00 -2.75
CA LEU A 124 -3.59 -8.92 -2.12
C LEU A 124 -3.40 -8.99 -0.60
N GLY A 125 -2.15 -8.96 -0.13
CA GLY A 125 -1.81 -8.84 1.29
C GLY A 125 -2.29 -7.51 1.88
N ALA A 126 -2.23 -6.42 1.12
CA ALA A 126 -2.74 -5.11 1.53
C ALA A 126 -4.25 -5.13 1.72
N ILE A 127 -5.04 -5.63 0.76
CA ILE A 127 -6.50 -5.77 0.92
C ILE A 127 -6.82 -6.58 2.18
N ALA A 128 -6.16 -7.74 2.34
CA ALA A 128 -6.40 -8.60 3.50
C ALA A 128 -6.07 -7.89 4.83
N GLY A 129 -4.92 -7.20 4.90
CA GLY A 129 -4.47 -6.49 6.11
C GLY A 129 -5.33 -5.28 6.47
N ILE A 130 -5.67 -4.45 5.48
CA ILE A 130 -6.51 -3.25 5.68
C ILE A 130 -7.92 -3.65 6.13
N ASP A 131 -8.56 -4.58 5.43
CA ASP A 131 -9.94 -4.94 5.69
C ASP A 131 -10.09 -5.78 6.97
N TYR A 132 -9.09 -6.61 7.30
CA TYR A 132 -9.07 -7.31 8.59
C TYR A 132 -8.83 -6.33 9.74
N GLY A 133 -7.95 -5.34 9.57
CA GLY A 133 -7.78 -4.22 10.50
C GLY A 133 -9.09 -3.47 10.72
N ALA A 134 -9.81 -3.11 9.65
CA ALA A 134 -11.13 -2.48 9.74
C ALA A 134 -12.15 -3.36 10.49
N ALA A 135 -12.09 -4.68 10.34
CA ALA A 135 -12.92 -5.60 11.09
C ALA A 135 -12.60 -5.60 12.59
N LEU A 136 -11.32 -5.52 12.97
CA LEU A 136 -10.90 -5.39 14.37
C LEU A 136 -11.45 -4.10 15.01
N PHE A 137 -11.30 -2.94 14.34
CA PHE A 137 -11.83 -1.66 14.81
C PHE A 137 -13.36 -1.67 14.89
N THR A 138 -14.04 -2.28 13.91
CA THR A 138 -15.48 -2.48 13.94
C THR A 138 -15.89 -3.36 15.11
N GLY A 139 -15.16 -4.44 15.39
CA GLY A 139 -15.38 -5.30 16.57
C GLY A 139 -15.25 -4.54 17.88
N ALA A 140 -14.23 -3.68 18.02
CA ALA A 140 -14.06 -2.82 19.19
C ALA A 140 -15.21 -1.81 19.35
N PHE A 141 -15.67 -1.20 18.26
CA PHE A 141 -16.84 -0.33 18.29
C PHE A 141 -18.11 -1.07 18.73
N LEU A 142 -18.36 -2.26 18.18
CA LEU A 142 -19.52 -3.09 18.54
C LEU A 142 -19.44 -3.56 20.00
N ASN A 143 -18.22 -3.82 20.51
CA ASN A 143 -18.01 -4.13 21.90
C ASN A 143 -18.46 -2.98 22.81
N LEU A 144 -18.00 -1.75 22.54
CA LEU A 144 -18.40 -0.55 23.30
C LEU A 144 -19.89 -0.21 23.17
N GLN A 145 -20.53 -0.57 22.05
CA GLN A 145 -21.92 -0.22 21.78
C GLN A 145 -22.92 -1.24 22.36
N TRP A 146 -22.62 -2.55 22.22
CA TRP A 146 -23.56 -3.63 22.54
C TRP A 146 -22.95 -4.78 23.35
N GLY A 147 -21.73 -4.64 23.89
CA GLY A 147 -21.05 -5.73 24.60
C GLY A 147 -20.65 -6.90 23.70
N PHE A 148 -20.44 -6.63 22.40
CA PHE A 148 -20.03 -7.65 21.45
C PHE A 148 -18.65 -8.21 21.81
N GLU A 149 -18.54 -9.54 21.95
CA GLU A 149 -17.25 -10.21 22.17
C GLU A 149 -16.55 -10.49 20.84
N PRO A 150 -15.38 -9.88 20.58
CA PRO A 150 -14.68 -10.00 19.30
C PRO A 150 -13.89 -11.31 19.20
N THR A 151 -14.57 -12.44 18.98
CA THR A 151 -13.91 -13.72 18.72
C THR A 151 -13.36 -13.77 17.27
N PRO A 152 -12.31 -14.58 16.99
CA PRO A 152 -11.73 -14.68 15.65
C PRO A 152 -12.77 -14.97 14.55
N GLY A 153 -13.74 -15.87 14.83
CA GLY A 153 -14.80 -16.18 13.87
C GLY A 153 -15.75 -15.01 13.61
N LYS A 154 -16.12 -14.24 14.65
CA LYS A 154 -16.97 -13.06 14.50
C LYS A 154 -16.25 -11.93 13.75
N ILE A 155 -14.95 -11.71 14.02
CA ILE A 155 -14.13 -10.76 13.28
C ILE A 155 -14.01 -11.18 11.82
N MET A 156 -13.83 -12.47 11.53
CA MET A 156 -13.81 -12.99 10.16
C MET A 156 -15.12 -12.71 9.41
N VAL A 157 -16.27 -12.84 10.07
CA VAL A 157 -17.58 -12.49 9.45
C VAL A 157 -17.64 -11.01 9.11
N ILE A 158 -17.22 -10.11 10.01
CA ILE A 158 -17.16 -8.66 9.75
C ILE A 158 -16.24 -8.39 8.57
N PHE A 159 -15.05 -9.00 8.54
CA PHE A 159 -14.09 -8.89 7.45
C PHE A 159 -14.69 -9.31 6.10
N LEU A 160 -15.38 -10.45 6.03
CA LEU A 160 -16.03 -10.91 4.81
C LEU A 160 -17.16 -9.95 4.36
N CYS A 161 -17.90 -9.34 5.29
CA CYS A 161 -18.89 -8.31 4.97
C CYS A 161 -18.21 -7.04 4.40
N ILE A 162 -17.06 -6.63 4.92
CA ILE A 162 -16.27 -5.51 4.39
C ILE A 162 -15.77 -5.82 2.99
N LEU A 163 -15.22 -7.01 2.76
CA LEU A 163 -14.81 -7.44 1.42
C LEU A 163 -15.98 -7.46 0.41
N ALA A 164 -17.17 -7.93 0.83
CA ALA A 164 -18.37 -7.91 0.00
C ALA A 164 -18.83 -6.46 -0.32
N LEU A 165 -18.69 -5.54 0.63
CA LEU A 165 -18.92 -4.12 0.41
C LEU A 165 -17.95 -3.55 -0.65
N HIS A 166 -16.64 -3.79 -0.51
CA HIS A 166 -15.63 -3.32 -1.45
C HIS A 166 -15.77 -3.93 -2.83
N LEU A 167 -16.11 -5.25 -2.91
CA LEU A 167 -16.50 -5.87 -4.17
C LEU A 167 -17.64 -5.09 -4.83
N THR A 168 -18.73 -4.87 -4.09
CA THR A 168 -19.93 -4.20 -4.61
C THR A 168 -19.60 -2.78 -5.10
N LEU A 169 -18.90 -1.97 -4.30
CA LEU A 169 -18.53 -0.60 -4.67
C LEU A 169 -17.67 -0.54 -5.93
N ASN A 170 -16.73 -1.46 -6.08
CA ASN A 170 -15.84 -1.51 -7.24
C ASN A 170 -16.54 -2.04 -8.52
N LEU A 171 -17.71 -2.69 -8.42
CA LEU A 171 -18.51 -3.08 -9.59
C LEU A 171 -19.27 -1.92 -10.25
N PHE A 172 -19.52 -0.82 -9.53
CA PHE A 172 -20.27 0.34 -10.04
C PHE A 172 -19.45 1.29 -10.94
N GLY A 173 -18.17 1.08 -11.09
CA GLY A 173 -17.33 1.78 -12.05
C GLY A 173 -16.44 2.86 -11.49
N VAL A 174 -15.50 3.30 -12.32
CA VAL A 174 -14.39 4.22 -12.00
C VAL A 174 -14.86 5.54 -11.41
N ARG A 175 -16.01 6.07 -11.87
CA ARG A 175 -16.52 7.35 -11.39
C ARG A 175 -16.85 7.31 -9.90
N LEU A 176 -17.50 6.23 -9.43
CA LEU A 176 -17.82 6.09 -8.01
C LEU A 176 -16.53 5.96 -7.18
N VAL A 177 -15.58 5.13 -7.63
CA VAL A 177 -14.27 4.96 -6.98
C VAL A 177 -13.54 6.32 -6.87
N SER A 178 -13.49 7.10 -7.94
CA SER A 178 -12.86 8.43 -7.94
C SER A 178 -13.53 9.42 -6.98
N ILE A 179 -14.86 9.42 -6.90
CA ILE A 179 -15.61 10.27 -5.96
C ILE A 179 -15.32 9.84 -4.51
N LEU A 180 -15.40 8.55 -4.22
CA LEU A 180 -15.13 8.02 -2.87
C LEU A 180 -13.70 8.33 -2.43
N ASN A 181 -12.72 8.20 -3.31
CA ASN A 181 -11.34 8.55 -3.01
C ASN A 181 -11.15 10.06 -2.77
N SER A 182 -11.85 10.90 -3.52
CA SER A 182 -11.82 12.35 -3.29
C SER A 182 -12.44 12.74 -1.94
N ILE A 183 -13.55 12.11 -1.56
CA ILE A 183 -14.16 12.26 -0.23
C ILE A 183 -13.19 11.73 0.85
N SER A 184 -12.54 10.61 0.61
CA SER A 184 -11.59 9.99 1.52
C SER A 184 -10.45 10.92 1.93
N VAL A 185 -9.91 11.73 1.00
CA VAL A 185 -8.86 12.72 1.35
C VAL A 185 -9.35 13.68 2.43
N TRP A 186 -10.53 14.28 2.21
CA TRP A 186 -11.09 15.21 3.18
C TRP A 186 -11.46 14.54 4.49
N TRP A 187 -11.97 13.30 4.43
CA TRP A 187 -12.26 12.50 5.63
C TRP A 187 -11.01 12.21 6.45
N HIS A 188 -9.89 11.85 5.81
CA HIS A 188 -8.62 11.61 6.49
C HIS A 188 -8.06 12.88 7.13
N LEU A 189 -8.05 14.00 6.39
CA LEU A 189 -7.56 15.28 6.93
C LEU A 189 -8.42 15.78 8.10
N ALA A 190 -9.74 15.75 7.93
CA ALA A 190 -10.68 16.09 9.00
C ALA A 190 -10.57 15.09 10.18
N GLY A 191 -10.49 13.80 9.87
CA GLY A 191 -10.35 12.74 10.89
C GLY A 191 -9.10 12.88 11.74
N VAL A 192 -7.94 13.09 11.12
CA VAL A 192 -6.69 13.36 11.87
C VAL A 192 -6.85 14.61 12.73
N THR A 193 -7.40 15.70 12.17
CA THR A 193 -7.60 16.95 12.90
C THR A 193 -8.54 16.76 14.10
N VAL A 194 -9.66 16.07 13.90
CA VAL A 194 -10.64 15.80 14.97
C VAL A 194 -10.06 14.89 16.05
N ILE A 195 -9.38 13.80 15.66
CA ILE A 195 -8.77 12.87 16.62
C ILE A 195 -7.69 13.59 17.43
N VAL A 196 -6.73 14.22 16.78
CA VAL A 196 -5.63 14.90 17.48
C VAL A 196 -6.15 16.10 18.28
N GLY A 197 -7.09 16.87 17.74
CA GLY A 197 -7.70 18.00 18.45
C GLY A 197 -8.47 17.56 19.69
N ALA A 198 -9.27 16.51 19.62
CA ALA A 198 -9.99 15.96 20.76
C ALA A 198 -9.03 15.42 21.82
N LEU A 199 -8.00 14.67 21.40
CA LEU A 199 -7.01 14.11 22.31
C LEU A 199 -6.08 15.17 22.92
N ALA A 200 -5.89 16.32 22.28
CA ALA A 200 -5.10 17.41 22.82
C ALA A 200 -5.87 18.29 23.81
N ILE A 201 -7.22 18.36 23.70
CA ILE A 201 -8.02 19.33 24.45
C ILE A 201 -8.75 18.69 25.63
N VAL A 202 -9.31 17.46 25.43
CA VAL A 202 -10.24 16.87 26.40
C VAL A 202 -9.54 16.23 27.61
N PRO A 203 -8.47 15.41 27.45
CA PRO A 203 -7.81 14.80 28.58
C PRO A 203 -7.15 15.87 29.48
N SER A 204 -7.27 15.69 30.80
CA SER A 204 -6.63 16.55 31.79
C SER A 204 -5.14 16.26 31.97
N HIS A 205 -4.68 15.09 31.54
CA HIS A 205 -3.31 14.64 31.62
C HIS A 205 -2.78 14.24 30.23
N HIS A 206 -1.53 14.63 29.96
CA HIS A 206 -0.81 14.22 28.77
C HIS A 206 0.56 13.68 29.18
N GLN A 207 1.05 12.72 28.42
CA GLN A 207 2.40 12.18 28.59
C GLN A 207 3.45 13.28 28.37
N SER A 208 4.60 13.13 29.03
CA SER A 208 5.73 14.05 28.84
C SER A 208 6.38 13.89 27.46
N THR A 209 7.07 14.93 27.01
CA THR A 209 7.90 14.86 25.77
C THR A 209 8.96 13.77 25.89
N ASP A 210 9.55 13.59 27.06
CA ASP A 210 10.56 12.54 27.31
C ASP A 210 9.95 11.13 27.14
N PHE A 211 8.70 10.91 27.57
CA PHE A 211 8.00 9.67 27.30
C PHE A 211 7.75 9.47 25.81
N VAL A 212 7.19 10.46 25.12
CA VAL A 212 6.77 10.35 23.73
C VAL A 212 7.96 10.15 22.78
N PHE A 213 9.08 10.83 23.01
CA PHE A 213 10.25 10.80 22.12
C PHE A 213 11.43 9.98 22.64
N GLY A 214 11.43 9.62 23.93
CA GLY A 214 12.56 8.95 24.58
C GLY A 214 12.25 7.56 25.10
N GLU A 215 10.97 7.23 25.40
CA GLU A 215 10.64 5.93 26.01
C GLU A 215 10.81 4.78 25.02
N PHE A 216 11.67 3.84 25.40
CA PHE A 216 11.93 2.62 24.64
C PHE A 216 11.37 1.42 25.38
N VAL A 217 10.44 0.70 24.76
CA VAL A 217 9.78 -0.48 25.34
C VAL A 217 10.08 -1.71 24.49
N ASN A 218 10.42 -2.80 25.15
CA ASN A 218 10.72 -4.07 24.49
C ASN A 218 9.91 -5.20 25.12
N ASN A 219 8.82 -5.59 24.46
CA ASN A 219 8.00 -6.75 24.81
C ASN A 219 8.15 -7.88 23.79
N THR A 220 9.22 -7.87 22.97
CA THR A 220 9.42 -8.85 21.89
C THR A 220 10.13 -10.11 22.33
N GLY A 221 10.73 -10.15 23.54
CA GLY A 221 11.58 -11.23 24.02
C GLY A 221 13.02 -11.21 23.45
N TRP A 222 13.37 -10.33 22.52
CA TRP A 222 14.72 -10.17 22.01
C TRP A 222 15.57 -9.29 22.92
N SER A 223 16.83 -9.70 23.15
CA SER A 223 17.75 -8.95 24.04
C SER A 223 18.46 -7.77 23.37
N SER A 224 18.47 -7.69 22.04
CA SER A 224 19.14 -6.61 21.29
C SER A 224 18.23 -5.42 21.09
N PRO A 225 18.45 -4.25 21.73
CA PRO A 225 17.62 -3.06 21.51
C PRO A 225 17.66 -2.57 20.06
N LEU A 226 18.80 -2.68 19.38
CA LEU A 226 18.92 -2.30 17.97
C LEU A 226 18.02 -3.17 17.08
N TYR A 227 17.99 -4.49 17.31
CA TYR A 227 17.14 -5.40 16.56
C TYR A 227 15.67 -5.07 16.77
N VAL A 228 15.26 -4.82 18.01
CA VAL A 228 13.89 -4.41 18.36
C VAL A 228 13.54 -3.08 17.70
N ALA A 229 14.44 -2.08 17.75
CA ALA A 229 14.21 -0.79 17.12
C ALA A 229 14.01 -0.89 15.60
N VAL A 230 14.80 -1.71 14.89
CA VAL A 230 14.59 -1.88 13.44
C VAL A 230 13.33 -2.69 13.13
N LEU A 231 12.94 -3.67 13.96
CA LEU A 231 11.65 -4.36 13.82
C LEU A 231 10.46 -3.40 13.98
N GLY A 232 10.55 -2.44 14.92
CA GLY A 232 9.52 -1.42 15.16
C GLY A 232 9.23 -0.54 13.94
N LEU A 233 10.14 -0.48 12.96
CA LEU A 233 9.92 0.25 11.70
C LEU A 233 8.78 -0.34 10.85
N LEU A 234 8.29 -1.56 11.15
CA LEU A 234 7.20 -2.20 10.40
C LEU A 234 5.93 -1.34 10.38
N LEU A 235 5.58 -0.70 11.50
CA LEU A 235 4.42 0.20 11.57
C LEU A 235 4.47 1.26 10.45
N ALA A 236 5.59 1.97 10.36
CA ALA A 236 5.76 3.02 9.36
C ALA A 236 5.89 2.42 7.94
N GLN A 237 6.69 1.36 7.77
CA GLN A 237 6.92 0.77 6.45
C GLN A 237 5.64 0.15 5.87
N TYR A 238 4.80 -0.48 6.67
CA TYR A 238 3.49 -0.98 6.26
C TYR A 238 2.56 0.18 5.88
N THR A 239 2.47 1.20 6.73
CA THR A 239 1.57 2.33 6.50
C THR A 239 1.91 3.09 5.21
N PHE A 240 3.19 3.23 4.89
CA PHE A 240 3.61 3.91 3.66
C PHE A 240 3.53 3.05 2.39
N CYS A 241 2.96 1.84 2.41
CA CYS A 241 2.71 1.07 1.18
C CYS A 241 1.50 1.60 0.40
N GLY A 242 1.42 1.30 -0.90
CA GLY A 242 0.25 1.58 -1.74
C GLY A 242 0.26 2.92 -2.50
N TYR A 243 1.34 3.69 -2.46
CA TYR A 243 1.47 4.91 -3.29
C TYR A 243 1.55 4.61 -4.79
N ASP A 244 1.82 3.38 -5.20
CA ASP A 244 1.78 2.89 -6.58
C ASP A 244 0.36 2.79 -7.15
N ALA A 245 -0.69 2.92 -6.33
CA ALA A 245 -2.07 3.00 -6.78
C ALA A 245 -2.27 4.11 -7.84
N SER A 246 -1.57 5.24 -7.72
CA SER A 246 -1.52 6.29 -8.73
C SER A 246 -1.00 5.79 -10.08
N ALA A 247 -0.02 4.90 -10.07
CA ALA A 247 0.53 4.31 -11.30
C ALA A 247 -0.43 3.28 -11.90
N HIS A 248 -1.04 2.40 -11.08
CA HIS A 248 -2.02 1.40 -11.54
C HIS A 248 -3.29 2.01 -12.16
N LEU A 249 -3.65 3.24 -11.78
CA LEU A 249 -4.78 3.96 -12.36
C LEU A 249 -4.38 4.99 -13.44
N SER A 250 -3.16 4.93 -13.95
CA SER A 250 -2.66 5.88 -14.94
C SER A 250 -3.43 5.83 -16.27
N GLU A 251 -3.91 4.66 -16.73
CA GLU A 251 -4.74 4.54 -17.93
C GLU A 251 -6.13 5.16 -17.78
N GLU A 252 -6.60 5.36 -16.55
CA GLU A 252 -7.87 6.03 -16.21
C GLU A 252 -7.68 7.52 -15.88
N THR A 253 -6.42 8.01 -15.84
CA THR A 253 -6.02 9.36 -15.44
C THR A 253 -5.69 10.24 -16.63
N THR A 254 -6.12 11.50 -16.58
CA THR A 254 -5.75 12.54 -17.54
C THR A 254 -4.37 13.11 -17.24
N ASP A 255 -3.58 13.41 -18.26
CA ASP A 255 -2.20 13.87 -18.16
C ASP A 255 -1.34 12.91 -17.30
N ALA A 256 -1.50 11.60 -17.56
CA ALA A 256 -1.02 10.52 -16.71
C ALA A 256 0.49 10.57 -16.42
N GLN A 257 1.32 10.97 -17.40
CA GLN A 257 2.78 11.06 -17.24
C GLN A 257 3.21 11.98 -16.09
N VAL A 258 2.43 13.03 -15.80
CA VAL A 258 2.74 13.97 -14.72
C VAL A 258 1.81 13.77 -13.53
N SER A 259 0.53 13.52 -13.78
CA SER A 259 -0.46 13.37 -12.72
C SER A 259 -0.15 12.17 -11.83
N ALA A 260 0.17 10.99 -12.42
CA ALA A 260 0.51 9.81 -11.64
C ALA A 260 1.81 10.00 -10.86
N SER A 261 2.86 10.57 -11.48
CA SER A 261 4.12 10.83 -10.80
C SER A 261 3.99 11.80 -9.63
N ARG A 262 3.25 12.90 -9.80
CA ARG A 262 2.95 13.86 -8.73
C ARG A 262 2.05 13.25 -7.67
N GLY A 263 1.10 12.40 -8.07
CA GLY A 263 0.21 11.68 -7.17
C GLY A 263 0.99 10.85 -6.15
N ILE A 264 1.98 10.08 -6.60
CA ILE A 264 2.90 9.31 -5.74
C ILE A 264 3.58 10.21 -4.72
N ILE A 265 4.27 11.26 -5.18
CA ILE A 265 5.07 12.15 -4.31
C ILE A 265 4.20 12.89 -3.29
N HIS A 266 3.09 13.47 -3.74
CA HIS A 266 2.22 14.22 -2.85
C HIS A 266 1.52 13.31 -1.83
N ALA A 267 1.13 12.08 -2.23
CA ALA A 267 0.52 11.13 -1.31
C ALA A 267 1.47 10.76 -0.18
N ILE A 268 2.74 10.46 -0.48
CA ILE A 268 3.76 10.17 0.53
C ILE A 268 3.98 11.40 1.43
N GLY A 269 4.19 12.58 0.86
CA GLY A 269 4.52 13.80 1.63
C GLY A 269 3.41 14.22 2.59
N TRP A 270 2.16 14.25 2.14
CA TRP A 270 1.01 14.58 3.00
C TRP A 270 0.75 13.52 4.06
N SER A 271 0.88 12.23 3.72
CA SER A 271 0.75 11.14 4.70
C SER A 271 1.88 11.15 5.72
N TRP A 272 3.11 11.51 5.32
CA TRP A 272 4.25 11.64 6.24
C TRP A 272 3.98 12.69 7.33
N LEU A 273 3.51 13.87 6.92
CA LEU A 273 3.14 14.92 7.86
C LEU A 273 1.95 14.52 8.75
N ALA A 274 0.85 14.07 8.13
CA ALA A 274 -0.38 13.74 8.84
C ALA A 274 -0.20 12.57 9.82
N GLY A 275 0.56 11.55 9.44
CA GLY A 275 0.83 10.40 10.30
C GLY A 275 1.75 10.73 11.48
N PHE A 276 2.73 11.62 11.30
CA PHE A 276 3.54 12.11 12.41
C PHE A 276 2.68 12.82 13.46
N VAL A 277 1.81 13.71 13.02
CA VAL A 277 0.88 14.45 13.90
C VAL A 277 -0.07 13.49 14.61
N LEU A 278 -0.59 12.49 13.88
CA LEU A 278 -1.48 11.47 14.44
C LEU A 278 -0.79 10.61 15.50
N LEU A 279 0.38 10.05 15.18
CA LEU A 279 1.14 9.20 16.11
C LEU A 279 1.55 9.97 17.37
N ALA A 280 2.03 11.20 17.22
CA ALA A 280 2.35 12.06 18.34
C ALA A 280 1.11 12.34 19.20
N GLY A 281 -0.01 12.75 18.58
CA GLY A 281 -1.25 13.05 19.29
C GLY A 281 -1.80 11.86 20.08
N LEU A 282 -1.80 10.65 19.49
CA LEU A 282 -2.18 9.42 20.17
C LEU A 282 -1.27 9.13 21.38
N THR A 283 0.05 9.24 21.16
CA THR A 283 1.04 8.88 22.19
C THR A 283 1.02 9.85 23.37
N PHE A 284 0.86 11.16 23.10
CA PHE A 284 0.67 12.13 24.17
C PHE A 284 -0.60 11.88 24.99
N ALA A 285 -1.65 11.31 24.40
CA ALA A 285 -2.94 11.09 25.04
C ALA A 285 -3.04 9.79 25.83
N ILE A 286 -2.02 8.93 25.86
CA ILE A 286 -2.03 7.70 26.66
C ILE A 286 -2.19 8.05 28.13
N GLN A 287 -3.28 7.56 28.77
CA GLN A 287 -3.54 7.78 30.19
C GLN A 287 -2.92 6.68 31.07
N ASP A 288 -3.01 5.44 30.63
CA ASP A 288 -2.40 4.25 31.24
C ASP A 288 -1.73 3.41 30.17
N TYR A 289 -0.40 3.35 30.20
CA TYR A 289 0.37 2.59 29.21
C TYR A 289 0.13 1.08 29.32
N ALA A 290 0.14 0.54 30.53
CA ALA A 290 -0.04 -0.89 30.76
C ALA A 290 -1.45 -1.35 30.37
N GLY A 291 -2.47 -0.59 30.74
CA GLY A 291 -3.85 -0.82 30.34
C GLY A 291 -4.05 -0.69 28.81
N THR A 292 -3.36 0.25 28.18
CA THR A 292 -3.41 0.43 26.71
C THR A 292 -2.80 -0.77 25.99
N VAL A 293 -1.63 -1.25 26.40
CA VAL A 293 -0.95 -2.41 25.79
C VAL A 293 -1.73 -3.70 26.05
N GLY A 294 -2.26 -3.89 27.27
CA GLY A 294 -3.00 -5.08 27.69
C GLY A 294 -4.52 -5.02 27.40
N THR A 295 -4.99 -4.11 26.55
CA THR A 295 -6.43 -3.93 26.31
C THR A 295 -7.12 -5.21 25.83
N ALA A 296 -8.26 -5.54 26.45
CA ALA A 296 -9.07 -6.71 26.10
C ALA A 296 -9.66 -6.64 24.68
N THR A 297 -9.76 -5.45 24.09
CA THR A 297 -10.26 -5.28 22.72
C THR A 297 -9.21 -5.67 21.66
N GLY A 298 -7.94 -5.84 22.05
CA GLY A 298 -6.82 -6.03 21.13
C GLY A 298 -6.52 -4.81 20.23
N VAL A 299 -7.17 -3.67 20.48
CA VAL A 299 -7.06 -2.43 19.70
C VAL A 299 -6.63 -1.27 20.59
N PRO A 300 -5.31 -1.08 20.83
CA PRO A 300 -4.79 -0.03 21.70
C PRO A 300 -5.31 1.39 21.44
N PRO A 301 -5.47 1.86 20.19
CA PRO A 301 -6.09 3.16 19.94
C PRO A 301 -7.52 3.29 20.48
N ALA A 302 -8.32 2.20 20.48
CA ALA A 302 -9.67 2.22 21.07
C ALA A 302 -9.61 2.43 22.57
N GLN A 303 -8.62 1.83 23.26
CA GLN A 303 -8.40 2.03 24.70
C GLN A 303 -7.96 3.47 24.98
N ILE A 304 -7.03 4.03 24.21
CA ILE A 304 -6.63 5.44 24.34
C ILE A 304 -7.84 6.37 24.23
N PHE A 305 -8.71 6.14 23.23
CA PHE A 305 -9.93 6.93 23.08
C PHE A 305 -10.89 6.78 24.26
N LEU A 306 -11.02 5.55 24.80
CA LEU A 306 -11.89 5.26 25.92
C LEU A 306 -11.41 5.97 27.21
N ASP A 307 -10.12 5.86 27.50
CA ASP A 307 -9.52 6.43 28.71
C ASP A 307 -9.49 7.95 28.66
N ALA A 308 -9.23 8.53 27.46
CA ALA A 308 -9.13 9.96 27.27
C ALA A 308 -10.49 10.69 27.17
N LEU A 309 -11.50 10.05 26.55
CA LEU A 309 -12.73 10.72 26.11
C LEU A 309 -14.01 10.05 26.64
N GLY A 310 -13.88 8.93 27.36
CA GLY A 310 -15.02 8.09 27.78
C GLY A 310 -15.71 7.39 26.59
N VAL A 311 -16.76 6.63 26.88
CA VAL A 311 -17.42 5.73 25.92
C VAL A 311 -17.98 6.46 24.69
N ALA A 312 -18.61 7.62 24.88
CA ALA A 312 -19.22 8.37 23.77
C ALA A 312 -18.15 8.94 22.81
N GLY A 313 -17.07 9.53 23.35
CA GLY A 313 -15.96 10.03 22.57
C GLY A 313 -15.21 8.92 21.84
N ALA A 314 -14.95 7.80 22.53
CA ALA A 314 -14.31 6.63 21.90
C ALA A 314 -15.11 6.11 20.70
N LYS A 315 -16.42 5.95 20.84
CA LYS A 315 -17.29 5.52 19.73
C LYS A 315 -17.26 6.49 18.56
N ALA A 316 -17.29 7.79 18.82
CA ALA A 316 -17.23 8.81 17.76
C ALA A 316 -15.91 8.73 16.99
N LEU A 317 -14.76 8.64 17.68
CA LEU A 317 -13.46 8.55 17.03
C LEU A 317 -13.25 7.19 16.32
N LEU A 318 -13.75 6.09 16.89
CA LEU A 318 -13.71 4.79 16.22
C LEU A 318 -14.49 4.82 14.90
N LEU A 319 -15.65 5.49 14.82
CA LEU A 319 -16.38 5.64 13.56
C LEU A 319 -15.56 6.43 12.53
N VAL A 320 -14.85 7.49 12.94
CA VAL A 320 -13.95 8.22 12.04
C VAL A 320 -12.88 7.29 11.46
N VAL A 321 -12.25 6.47 12.30
CA VAL A 321 -11.21 5.52 11.89
C VAL A 321 -11.79 4.43 10.98
N ILE A 322 -12.93 3.81 11.34
CA ILE A 322 -13.57 2.75 10.55
C ILE A 322 -13.91 3.25 9.14
N VAL A 323 -14.51 4.43 9.00
CA VAL A 323 -14.83 4.99 7.68
C VAL A 323 -13.56 5.25 6.86
N ALA A 324 -12.48 5.74 7.47
CA ALA A 324 -11.20 5.91 6.80
C ALA A 324 -10.62 4.57 6.31
N GLN A 325 -10.68 3.53 7.13
CA GLN A 325 -10.24 2.17 6.78
C GLN A 325 -11.08 1.57 5.64
N LEU A 326 -12.40 1.76 5.65
CA LEU A 326 -13.27 1.35 4.55
C LEU A 326 -12.92 2.08 3.23
N CYS A 327 -12.61 3.37 3.29
CA CYS A 327 -12.13 4.10 2.12
C CYS A 327 -10.78 3.56 1.61
N CYS A 328 -9.87 3.23 2.52
CA CYS A 328 -8.56 2.65 2.22
C CYS A 328 -8.69 1.31 1.50
N GLY A 329 -9.44 0.34 2.07
CA GLY A 329 -9.63 -0.99 1.47
C GLY A 329 -10.36 -0.93 0.12
N ASN A 330 -11.32 0.01 -0.03
CA ASN A 330 -11.97 0.23 -1.33
C ASN A 330 -10.98 0.73 -2.40
N ALA A 331 -10.08 1.65 -2.04
CA ALA A 331 -9.05 2.18 -2.92
C ALA A 331 -8.04 1.10 -3.31
N GLU A 332 -7.58 0.30 -2.33
CA GLU A 332 -6.65 -0.81 -2.54
C GLU A 332 -7.27 -1.89 -3.44
N THR A 333 -8.55 -2.25 -3.22
CA THR A 333 -9.28 -3.19 -4.09
C THR A 333 -9.35 -2.68 -5.54
N ALA A 334 -9.52 -1.36 -5.73
CA ALA A 334 -9.47 -0.77 -7.05
C ALA A 334 -8.07 -0.94 -7.70
N ALA A 335 -6.98 -0.61 -7.00
CA ALA A 335 -5.63 -0.72 -7.50
C ALA A 335 -5.26 -2.19 -7.82
N ALA A 336 -5.50 -3.11 -6.89
CA ALA A 336 -5.22 -4.53 -7.07
C ALA A 336 -5.97 -5.13 -8.26
N SER A 337 -7.24 -4.76 -8.46
CA SER A 337 -8.02 -5.26 -9.60
C SER A 337 -7.48 -4.77 -10.95
N ARG A 338 -6.90 -3.56 -11.03
CA ARG A 338 -6.24 -3.07 -12.25
C ARG A 338 -4.94 -3.82 -12.52
N MET A 339 -4.19 -4.13 -11.45
CA MET A 339 -3.01 -4.99 -11.57
C MET A 339 -3.38 -6.39 -12.08
N VAL A 340 -4.40 -7.04 -11.49
CA VAL A 340 -4.91 -8.35 -11.94
C VAL A 340 -5.34 -8.29 -13.42
N PHE A 341 -6.10 -7.26 -13.80
CA PHE A 341 -6.53 -7.04 -15.19
C PHE A 341 -5.32 -6.92 -16.13
N ALA A 342 -4.40 -6.00 -15.85
CA ALA A 342 -3.26 -5.72 -16.70
C ALA A 342 -2.34 -6.96 -16.83
N PHE A 343 -2.05 -7.63 -15.73
CA PHE A 343 -1.19 -8.82 -15.71
C PHE A 343 -1.85 -10.02 -16.41
N SER A 344 -3.20 -10.08 -16.42
CA SER A 344 -3.96 -11.06 -17.20
C SER A 344 -4.06 -10.67 -18.68
N ARG A 345 -4.14 -9.36 -18.99
CA ARG A 345 -4.12 -8.88 -20.38
C ARG A 345 -2.85 -9.37 -21.09
N ASP A 346 -1.73 -9.35 -20.37
CA ASP A 346 -0.44 -9.78 -20.88
C ASP A 346 -0.18 -11.31 -20.71
N GLY A 347 -1.20 -12.09 -20.34
CA GLY A 347 -1.15 -13.55 -20.32
C GLY A 347 -0.40 -14.15 -19.12
N ALA A 348 -0.15 -13.41 -18.04
CA ALA A 348 0.67 -13.87 -16.92
C ALA A 348 -0.06 -14.75 -15.89
N LEU A 349 -1.37 -14.60 -15.75
CA LEU A 349 -2.13 -15.33 -14.73
C LEU A 349 -2.80 -16.61 -15.27
N PRO A 350 -2.99 -17.63 -14.43
CA PRO A 350 -3.87 -18.74 -14.77
C PRO A 350 -5.28 -18.22 -15.08
N GLY A 351 -5.85 -18.62 -16.22
CA GLY A 351 -7.18 -18.14 -16.64
C GLY A 351 -7.21 -16.68 -17.09
N SER A 352 -6.11 -16.14 -17.58
CA SER A 352 -5.95 -14.76 -18.06
C SER A 352 -7.11 -14.28 -18.95
N GLN A 353 -7.64 -15.12 -19.84
CA GLN A 353 -8.78 -14.78 -20.70
C GLN A 353 -10.05 -14.41 -19.92
N LEU A 354 -10.21 -14.92 -18.69
CA LEU A 354 -11.33 -14.61 -17.83
C LEU A 354 -11.15 -13.27 -17.12
N TRP A 355 -9.94 -13.02 -16.58
CA TRP A 355 -9.66 -11.88 -15.71
C TRP A 355 -9.39 -10.59 -16.48
N ARG A 356 -9.01 -10.65 -17.76
CA ARG A 356 -8.77 -9.49 -18.62
C ARG A 356 -10.04 -8.83 -19.19
N GLN A 357 -11.21 -9.40 -18.92
CA GLN A 357 -12.48 -8.88 -19.43
C GLN A 357 -12.90 -7.60 -18.73
N VAL A 358 -13.26 -6.58 -19.52
CA VAL A 358 -13.78 -5.29 -19.05
C VAL A 358 -15.27 -5.21 -19.37
N ASP A 359 -16.10 -4.86 -18.39
CA ASP A 359 -17.52 -4.64 -18.58
C ASP A 359 -17.78 -3.37 -19.40
N ARG A 360 -18.49 -3.49 -20.51
CA ARG A 360 -18.76 -2.37 -21.44
C ARG A 360 -19.55 -1.21 -20.84
N ARG A 361 -20.39 -1.47 -19.84
CA ARG A 361 -21.25 -0.43 -19.23
C ARG A 361 -20.50 0.40 -18.20
N THR A 362 -19.69 -0.25 -17.40
CA THR A 362 -19.00 0.38 -16.26
C THR A 362 -17.55 0.74 -16.55
N GLY A 363 -16.94 0.16 -17.60
CA GLY A 363 -15.51 0.30 -17.90
C GLY A 363 -14.62 -0.33 -16.81
N THR A 364 -15.12 -1.33 -16.06
CA THR A 364 -14.38 -1.95 -14.96
C THR A 364 -14.10 -3.43 -15.21
N PRO A 365 -12.97 -3.95 -14.76
CA PRO A 365 -12.63 -5.38 -14.86
C PRO A 365 -13.28 -6.18 -13.72
N ARG A 366 -14.62 -6.37 -13.77
CA ARG A 366 -15.42 -6.97 -12.71
C ARG A 366 -14.88 -8.32 -12.19
N LYS A 367 -14.42 -9.18 -13.10
CA LYS A 367 -13.88 -10.50 -12.73
C LYS A 367 -12.54 -10.40 -12.03
N ALA A 368 -11.71 -9.42 -12.39
CA ALA A 368 -10.47 -9.14 -11.68
C ALA A 368 -10.74 -8.63 -10.26
N VAL A 369 -11.75 -7.76 -10.06
CA VAL A 369 -12.19 -7.35 -8.72
C VAL A 369 -12.58 -8.57 -7.88
N LEU A 370 -13.39 -9.48 -8.42
CA LEU A 370 -13.80 -10.70 -7.71
C LEU A 370 -12.59 -11.57 -7.34
N LEU A 371 -11.65 -11.78 -8.27
CA LEU A 371 -10.44 -12.54 -7.98
C LEU A 371 -9.62 -11.92 -6.85
N SER A 372 -9.42 -10.60 -6.88
CA SER A 372 -8.68 -9.88 -5.83
C SER A 372 -9.30 -10.07 -4.45
N VAL A 373 -10.62 -9.92 -4.34
CA VAL A 373 -11.36 -10.07 -3.08
C VAL A 373 -11.31 -11.52 -2.58
N VAL A 374 -11.49 -12.52 -3.45
CA VAL A 374 -11.41 -13.94 -3.06
C VAL A 374 -10.01 -14.29 -2.58
N CYS A 375 -8.96 -13.86 -3.28
CA CYS A 375 -7.58 -14.12 -2.86
C CYS A 375 -7.27 -13.45 -1.50
N ALA A 376 -7.73 -12.22 -1.28
CA ALA A 376 -7.57 -11.53 0.02
C ALA A 376 -8.30 -12.29 1.15
N ALA A 377 -9.52 -12.82 0.89
CA ALA A 377 -10.24 -13.64 1.85
C ALA A 377 -9.46 -14.90 2.22
N LEU A 378 -8.87 -15.59 1.24
CA LEU A 378 -8.06 -16.79 1.48
C LEU A 378 -6.78 -16.48 2.28
N LEU A 379 -6.12 -15.34 2.02
CA LEU A 379 -4.93 -14.91 2.77
C LEU A 379 -5.22 -14.62 4.24
N ALA A 380 -6.44 -14.20 4.57
CA ALA A 380 -6.83 -13.90 5.94
C ALA A 380 -7.31 -15.12 6.74
N LEU A 381 -7.59 -16.27 6.11
CA LEU A 381 -8.08 -17.47 6.80
C LEU A 381 -7.23 -17.93 7.99
N PRO A 382 -5.88 -17.86 7.96
CA PRO A 382 -5.07 -18.23 9.12
C PRO A 382 -5.38 -17.43 10.39
N SER A 383 -5.96 -16.22 10.27
CA SER A 383 -6.37 -15.41 11.42
C SER A 383 -7.50 -16.02 12.27
N LEU A 384 -8.14 -17.09 11.78
CA LEU A 384 -9.09 -17.88 12.57
C LEU A 384 -8.40 -18.71 13.68
N TYR A 385 -7.12 -19.05 13.48
CA TYR A 385 -6.44 -20.05 14.29
C TYR A 385 -5.13 -19.57 14.92
N SER A 386 -4.54 -18.49 14.38
CA SER A 386 -3.21 -18.02 14.78
C SER A 386 -3.24 -16.55 15.21
N PRO A 387 -2.77 -16.22 16.44
CA PRO A 387 -2.72 -14.83 16.92
C PRO A 387 -1.71 -13.98 16.15
N VAL A 388 -0.68 -14.59 15.54
CA VAL A 388 0.35 -13.87 14.76
C VAL A 388 -0.02 -13.70 13.27
N ALA A 389 -1.14 -14.28 12.84
CA ALA A 389 -1.51 -14.26 11.41
C ALA A 389 -1.72 -12.84 10.88
N TYR A 390 -2.26 -11.94 11.68
CA TYR A 390 -2.46 -10.55 11.27
C TYR A 390 -1.12 -9.82 11.03
N ALA A 391 -0.15 -9.98 11.94
CA ALA A 391 1.19 -9.44 11.75
C ALA A 391 1.91 -10.06 10.53
N ALA A 392 1.67 -11.35 10.26
CA ALA A 392 2.18 -12.00 9.06
C ALA A 392 1.55 -11.43 7.77
N ILE A 393 0.23 -11.17 7.74
CA ILE A 393 -0.45 -10.56 6.59
C ILE A 393 0.14 -9.18 6.28
N THR A 394 0.33 -8.34 7.29
CA THR A 394 0.93 -7.01 7.11
C THR A 394 2.38 -7.09 6.62
N SER A 395 3.14 -8.09 7.12
CA SER A 395 4.49 -8.36 6.63
C SER A 395 4.52 -8.88 5.19
N ILE A 396 3.55 -9.75 4.80
CA ILE A 396 3.38 -10.22 3.40
C ILE A 396 3.17 -9.04 2.46
N ASN A 397 2.34 -8.07 2.84
CA ASN A 397 2.18 -6.85 2.06
C ASN A 397 3.54 -6.18 1.83
N VAL A 398 4.30 -5.89 2.90
CA VAL A 398 5.57 -5.17 2.81
C VAL A 398 6.59 -5.93 1.97
N ILE A 399 6.84 -7.22 2.26
CA ILE A 399 7.87 -8.00 1.53
C ILE A 399 7.47 -8.40 0.12
N GLY A 400 6.18 -8.29 -0.23
CA GLY A 400 5.69 -8.44 -1.59
C GLY A 400 5.84 -7.16 -2.40
N ILE A 401 5.29 -6.05 -1.89
CA ILE A 401 5.16 -4.82 -2.67
C ILE A 401 6.47 -4.02 -2.73
N THR A 402 7.26 -3.97 -1.66
CA THR A 402 8.47 -3.12 -1.65
C THR A 402 9.56 -3.61 -2.62
N PRO A 403 9.86 -4.92 -2.76
CA PRO A 403 10.73 -5.39 -3.82
C PRO A 403 10.20 -5.10 -5.23
N ALA A 404 8.88 -5.16 -5.42
CA ALA A 404 8.26 -4.80 -6.70
C ALA A 404 8.48 -3.32 -7.03
N TYR A 405 8.52 -2.41 -6.05
CA TYR A 405 8.91 -1.00 -6.25
C TYR A 405 10.39 -0.86 -6.63
N ALA A 406 11.26 -1.62 -5.97
CA ALA A 406 12.69 -1.48 -6.15
C ALA A 406 13.20 -2.01 -7.50
N ILE A 407 12.56 -3.04 -8.05
CA ILE A 407 13.03 -3.67 -9.30
C ILE A 407 13.06 -2.68 -10.48
N PRO A 408 11.97 -1.95 -10.83
CA PRO A 408 12.03 -0.97 -11.91
C PRO A 408 13.01 0.18 -11.61
N ILE A 409 13.13 0.62 -10.35
CA ILE A 409 14.10 1.63 -9.94
C ILE A 409 15.53 1.12 -10.12
N PHE A 410 15.83 -0.10 -9.70
CA PHE A 410 17.13 -0.75 -9.91
C PHE A 410 17.48 -0.85 -11.39
N LEU A 411 16.54 -1.30 -12.21
CA LEU A 411 16.74 -1.45 -13.65
C LEU A 411 16.95 -0.09 -14.33
N ARG A 412 16.26 0.96 -13.87
CA ARG A 412 16.51 2.33 -14.33
C ARG A 412 17.93 2.78 -13.99
N VAL A 413 18.40 2.53 -12.75
CA VAL A 413 19.77 2.87 -12.34
C VAL A 413 20.80 2.08 -13.15
N LYS A 414 20.61 0.77 -13.30
CA LYS A 414 21.49 -0.12 -14.08
C LYS A 414 21.56 0.29 -15.54
N ASN A 415 20.43 0.61 -16.16
CA ASN A 415 20.31 0.92 -17.58
C ASN A 415 20.23 2.44 -17.84
N ARG A 416 20.83 3.27 -16.98
CA ARG A 416 20.75 4.74 -17.01
C ARG A 416 21.04 5.37 -18.38
N HIS A 417 21.90 4.75 -19.17
CA HIS A 417 22.28 5.27 -20.52
C HIS A 417 21.23 5.00 -21.59
N ARG A 418 20.31 4.06 -21.36
CA ARG A 418 19.23 3.70 -22.29
C ARG A 418 17.86 4.23 -21.84
N PHE A 419 17.74 4.60 -20.55
CA PHE A 419 16.50 5.11 -19.99
C PHE A 419 16.16 6.48 -20.58
N ARG A 420 14.96 6.62 -21.12
CA ARG A 420 14.39 7.88 -21.62
C ARG A 420 13.41 8.41 -20.59
N PRO A 421 13.75 9.48 -19.85
CA PRO A 421 12.87 10.01 -18.82
C PRO A 421 11.62 10.63 -19.43
N GLY A 422 10.51 10.52 -18.70
CA GLY A 422 9.28 11.23 -19.00
C GLY A 422 9.36 12.73 -18.65
N PRO A 423 8.23 13.46 -18.81
CA PRO A 423 8.15 14.89 -18.48
C PRO A 423 8.46 15.20 -17.02
N TRP A 424 8.12 14.31 -16.09
CA TRP A 424 8.53 14.38 -14.69
C TRP A 424 9.77 13.50 -14.48
N ASN A 425 10.87 14.07 -14.04
CA ASN A 425 12.11 13.34 -13.83
C ASN A 425 13.01 14.00 -12.78
N LEU A 426 13.95 13.21 -12.26
CA LEU A 426 14.90 13.62 -11.20
C LEU A 426 16.20 14.22 -11.78
N GLY A 427 16.35 14.27 -13.09
CA GLY A 427 17.55 14.78 -13.72
C GLY A 427 18.82 14.03 -13.27
N SER A 428 19.85 14.78 -12.87
CA SER A 428 21.12 14.23 -12.39
C SER A 428 21.02 13.44 -11.07
N TRP A 429 20.00 13.71 -10.25
CA TRP A 429 19.79 13.04 -8.97
C TRP A 429 19.19 11.65 -9.09
N GLY A 430 18.62 11.28 -10.23
CA GLY A 430 17.87 10.03 -10.39
C GLY A 430 18.67 8.77 -10.06
N VAL A 431 20.00 8.75 -10.33
CA VAL A 431 20.85 7.59 -9.98
C VAL A 431 21.06 7.51 -8.47
N THR A 432 21.36 8.61 -7.80
CA THR A 432 21.60 8.66 -6.36
C THR A 432 20.34 8.30 -5.58
N VAL A 433 19.21 8.94 -5.92
CA VAL A 433 17.90 8.66 -5.32
C VAL A 433 17.52 7.19 -5.51
N GLY A 434 17.64 6.67 -6.73
CA GLY A 434 17.32 5.26 -7.01
C GLY A 434 18.23 4.28 -6.28
N THR A 435 19.52 4.58 -6.12
CA THR A 435 20.45 3.72 -5.37
C THR A 435 20.10 3.66 -3.88
N ILE A 436 19.81 4.81 -3.25
CA ILE A 436 19.36 4.87 -1.85
C ILE A 436 18.08 4.05 -1.67
N ALA A 437 17.10 4.24 -2.57
CA ALA A 437 15.83 3.50 -2.55
C ALA A 437 16.03 1.99 -2.61
N VAL A 438 16.88 1.50 -3.52
CA VAL A 438 17.14 0.05 -3.69
C VAL A 438 17.83 -0.53 -2.46
N ILE A 439 18.81 0.15 -1.89
CA ILE A 439 19.51 -0.29 -0.67
C ILE A 439 18.52 -0.38 0.49
N TRP A 440 17.68 0.63 0.69
CA TRP A 440 16.66 0.61 1.73
C TRP A 440 15.68 -0.54 1.57
N VAL A 441 15.16 -0.76 0.35
CA VAL A 441 14.22 -1.85 0.08
C VAL A 441 14.89 -3.22 0.34
N ALA A 442 16.13 -3.42 -0.08
CA ALA A 442 16.85 -4.65 0.22
C ALA A 442 16.96 -4.88 1.74
N PHE A 443 17.29 -3.85 2.50
CA PHE A 443 17.35 -3.89 3.95
C PHE A 443 16.01 -4.29 4.58
N VAL A 444 14.92 -3.58 4.28
CA VAL A 444 13.62 -3.84 4.91
C VAL A 444 13.01 -5.18 4.46
N THR A 445 13.26 -5.61 3.23
CA THR A 445 12.80 -6.92 2.74
C THR A 445 13.43 -8.06 3.53
N ILE A 446 14.73 -8.00 3.79
CA ILE A 446 15.42 -8.98 4.63
C ILE A 446 14.92 -8.89 6.06
N LEU A 447 14.85 -7.70 6.62
CA LEU A 447 14.46 -7.43 8.00
C LEU A 447 13.09 -8.05 8.34
N PHE A 448 12.07 -7.81 7.50
CA PHE A 448 10.72 -8.30 7.79
C PHE A 448 10.47 -9.76 7.41
N CYS A 449 11.48 -10.45 6.86
CA CYS A 449 11.53 -11.91 6.80
C CYS A 449 12.03 -12.54 8.09
N LEU A 450 12.68 -11.78 9.00
CA LEU A 450 13.23 -12.28 10.24
C LEU A 450 12.15 -12.46 11.33
N PRO A 451 12.41 -13.27 12.39
CA PRO A 451 11.47 -13.45 13.49
C PRO A 451 11.21 -12.15 14.24
N GLN A 452 9.94 -11.79 14.42
CA GLN A 452 9.54 -10.54 15.07
C GLN A 452 9.47 -10.66 16.59
N THR A 453 9.02 -11.81 17.10
CA THR A 453 8.86 -12.09 18.53
C THR A 453 9.64 -13.34 18.89
N ARG A 454 10.29 -13.34 20.04
CA ARG A 454 10.96 -14.51 20.60
C ARG A 454 10.07 -15.11 21.69
N PRO A 455 9.77 -16.42 21.63
CA PRO A 455 8.99 -17.09 22.68
C PRO A 455 9.78 -17.24 23.97
N ASP A 456 9.07 -17.30 25.08
CA ASP A 456 9.64 -17.68 26.36
C ASP A 456 10.15 -19.12 26.32
N GLY A 457 11.21 -19.42 27.09
CA GLY A 457 11.73 -20.78 27.22
C GLY A 457 12.90 -21.16 26.31
N GLY A 458 13.58 -20.18 25.68
CA GLY A 458 14.87 -20.36 25.02
C GLY A 458 14.83 -20.80 23.55
N ALA A 459 13.68 -21.20 23.02
CA ALA A 459 13.53 -21.43 21.58
C ALA A 459 13.68 -20.11 20.81
N LEU A 460 14.23 -20.17 19.60
CA LEU A 460 14.31 -18.97 18.74
C LEU A 460 12.95 -18.65 18.11
N VAL A 461 12.16 -19.69 17.80
CA VAL A 461 10.85 -19.59 17.14
C VAL A 461 10.01 -20.79 17.54
N THR A 462 8.69 -20.56 17.74
CA THR A 462 7.66 -21.61 17.88
C THR A 462 6.62 -21.46 16.79
N VAL A 463 5.67 -22.39 16.67
CA VAL A 463 4.56 -22.29 15.72
C VAL A 463 3.75 -21.02 15.96
N ASP A 464 3.58 -20.60 17.22
CA ASP A 464 2.80 -19.42 17.61
C ASP A 464 3.52 -18.09 17.36
N THR A 465 4.86 -18.11 17.27
CA THR A 465 5.69 -16.91 17.04
C THR A 465 6.34 -16.90 15.66
N PHE A 466 6.07 -17.92 14.83
CA PHE A 466 6.66 -18.02 13.48
C PHE A 466 6.14 -16.95 12.55
N ASN A 467 7.06 -16.21 11.93
CA ASN A 467 6.70 -15.26 10.87
C ASN A 467 6.43 -16.00 9.56
N TYR A 468 5.16 -16.15 9.18
CA TYR A 468 4.76 -16.86 7.96
C TYR A 468 5.02 -16.08 6.66
N ALA A 469 5.35 -14.79 6.76
CA ALA A 469 5.55 -13.93 5.59
C ALA A 469 6.62 -14.45 4.60
N PRO A 470 7.83 -14.87 5.01
CA PRO A 470 8.80 -15.45 4.09
C PRO A 470 8.34 -16.74 3.42
N VAL A 471 7.49 -17.56 4.10
CA VAL A 471 6.91 -18.76 3.49
C VAL A 471 5.96 -18.38 2.37
N ALA A 472 5.07 -17.40 2.58
CA ALA A 472 4.16 -16.90 1.55
C ALA A 472 4.94 -16.36 0.34
N LEU A 473 6.01 -15.60 0.57
CA LEU A 473 6.90 -15.12 -0.47
C LEU A 473 7.52 -16.26 -1.28
N LEU A 474 8.08 -17.26 -0.60
CA LEU A 474 8.71 -18.42 -1.26
C LEU A 474 7.68 -19.24 -2.05
N VAL A 475 6.47 -19.44 -1.52
CA VAL A 475 5.39 -20.14 -2.21
C VAL A 475 5.01 -19.39 -3.50
N VAL A 476 4.82 -18.08 -3.43
CA VAL A 476 4.48 -17.28 -4.62
C VAL A 476 5.61 -17.29 -5.65
N LEU A 477 6.86 -17.18 -5.22
CA LEU A 477 8.01 -17.26 -6.13
C LEU A 477 8.15 -18.66 -6.77
N ALA A 478 7.85 -19.72 -6.03
CA ALA A 478 7.83 -21.10 -6.55
C ALA A 478 6.69 -21.30 -7.56
N LEU A 479 5.50 -20.78 -7.25
CA LEU A 479 4.37 -20.79 -8.18
C LEU A 479 4.67 -19.97 -9.45
N ALA A 480 5.26 -18.79 -9.31
CA ALA A 480 5.69 -17.96 -10.42
C ALA A 480 6.73 -18.67 -11.30
N TRP A 481 7.69 -19.35 -10.67
CA TRP A 481 8.71 -20.13 -11.37
C TRP A 481 8.11 -21.32 -12.12
N GLY A 482 7.27 -22.13 -11.45
CA GLY A 482 6.60 -23.27 -12.07
C GLY A 482 5.66 -22.86 -13.22
N TRP A 483 4.91 -21.76 -13.02
CA TRP A 483 4.00 -21.23 -14.03
C TRP A 483 4.75 -20.62 -15.21
N TRP A 484 5.94 -20.02 -14.98
CA TRP A 484 6.82 -19.55 -16.05
C TRP A 484 7.19 -20.69 -17.01
N HIS A 485 7.56 -21.86 -16.50
CA HIS A 485 7.92 -23.01 -17.35
C HIS A 485 6.73 -23.57 -18.14
N LYS A 486 5.51 -23.42 -17.63
CA LYS A 486 4.30 -23.90 -18.31
C LYS A 486 3.74 -22.87 -19.30
N GLN A 487 3.72 -21.61 -18.95
CA GLN A 487 2.96 -20.57 -19.66
C GLN A 487 3.81 -19.32 -20.02
N GLY A 488 5.08 -19.28 -19.67
CA GLY A 488 5.94 -18.12 -19.92
C GLY A 488 6.09 -17.77 -21.41
N SER A 489 5.86 -18.73 -22.32
CA SER A 489 5.84 -18.45 -23.75
C SER A 489 4.66 -17.58 -24.20
N THR A 490 3.54 -17.62 -23.50
CA THR A 490 2.32 -16.84 -23.79
C THR A 490 2.27 -15.50 -23.05
N TYR A 491 3.16 -15.30 -22.07
CA TYR A 491 3.32 -14.01 -21.43
C TYR A 491 4.02 -13.05 -22.39
N GLU A 492 3.30 -12.05 -22.82
CA GLU A 492 3.79 -11.10 -23.83
C GLU A 492 3.31 -9.70 -23.49
N VAL A 493 4.26 -8.87 -23.11
CA VAL A 493 4.04 -7.44 -22.90
C VAL A 493 4.42 -6.73 -24.22
N PRO A 494 3.56 -5.86 -24.74
CA PRO A 494 3.85 -5.14 -25.98
C PRO A 494 5.18 -4.39 -25.89
N ALA A 495 6.03 -4.57 -26.88
CA ALA A 495 7.24 -3.76 -27.04
C ALA A 495 6.86 -2.34 -27.45
N GLN A 496 7.63 -1.33 -27.01
CA GLN A 496 7.45 0.05 -27.47
C GLN A 496 7.56 0.13 -28.99
N ASN A 497 6.49 0.51 -29.65
CA ASN A 497 6.45 0.73 -31.10
C ASN A 497 6.57 2.22 -31.38
N PHE A 498 7.78 2.75 -31.38
CA PHE A 498 8.03 4.11 -31.90
C PHE A 498 7.88 4.23 -33.41
N ASP A 499 7.70 3.09 -34.13
CA ASP A 499 7.74 3.06 -35.62
C ASP A 499 6.74 2.10 -36.30
N ARG A 500 5.66 1.62 -35.65
CA ARG A 500 4.68 0.76 -36.33
C ARG A 500 3.24 1.21 -36.12
N SER A 501 2.66 1.73 -37.21
CA SER A 501 1.22 1.86 -37.39
C SER A 501 0.59 0.46 -37.50
N GLY A 502 -0.34 0.13 -36.62
CA GLY A 502 -1.36 -0.90 -36.80
C GLY A 502 -1.02 -2.31 -36.28
N SER A 503 -1.40 -2.61 -35.09
CA SER A 503 -1.87 -3.96 -34.73
C SER A 503 -3.09 -3.82 -33.82
N THR A 504 -4.16 -4.47 -34.21
CA THR A 504 -5.49 -4.45 -33.61
C THR A 504 -5.56 -5.46 -32.48
N TYR A 505 -5.76 -5.01 -31.26
CA TYR A 505 -6.32 -5.81 -30.16
C TYR A 505 -7.80 -5.43 -29.96
N ALA A 506 -8.63 -5.79 -30.95
CA ALA A 506 -10.07 -5.47 -30.92
C ALA A 506 -10.89 -6.40 -29.99
N ASP A 507 -10.30 -7.47 -29.42
CA ASP A 507 -11.02 -8.53 -28.75
C ASP A 507 -11.10 -8.40 -27.21
N GLU A 508 -10.66 -7.29 -26.62
CA GLU A 508 -10.61 -7.12 -25.16
C GLU A 508 -11.92 -6.58 -24.55
N VAL A 509 -12.88 -6.16 -25.36
CA VAL A 509 -14.19 -5.63 -24.94
C VAL A 509 -15.28 -6.65 -25.19
N VAL A 510 -15.82 -7.28 -24.17
CA VAL A 510 -16.97 -8.19 -24.19
C VAL A 510 -18.25 -7.49 -23.75
#